data_257b543bcc6e6ea460222d861ec87c30
#
_entry.id   257b543bcc6e6ea460222d861ec87c30
#
_cell.length_a   1.000
_cell.length_b   1.000
_cell.length_c   1.000
_cell.angle_alpha   90.00
_cell.angle_beta   90.00
_cell.angle_gamma   90.00
#
_symmetry.space_group_name_H-M   'P 1'
#
loop_
_entity.id
_entity.type
_entity.pdbx_description
1 polymer ?
#
loop_
_entity_poly.entity_id
_entity_poly.type
_entity_poly.pdbx_seq_one_letter_code
_entity_poly.pdbx_strand_id
1 'polypeptide(L)'
;RGATKEKENAGLVLRVIKKLKNLGQGYVNFGEPIQINHYLNQHFPEWREPSEDGRAKWLNEAVDNLAKKVMVNINKAAAVNAKNLIGSALLASRQRALTREQLIEQVESYLQLFRNVPYSQEMTLPTVSAEAMLEHVLKLPRSGVTAEKDSFGELIRLDRESAVLMTYYRNNIQHL
;
A
#
# COMPACT_ATOMS: atom_id res chain seq x y z
N ARG A 1 -16.03 25.95 8.17
CA ARG A 1 -15.27 27.18 8.55
C ARG A 1 -13.90 27.05 7.87
N GLY A 2 -13.68 27.86 6.79
CA GLY A 2 -12.43 27.88 6.04
C GLY A 2 -11.31 28.46 6.90
N ALA A 3 -10.17 27.76 6.93
CA ALA A 3 -8.96 28.30 7.51
C ALA A 3 -8.48 29.50 6.69
N THR A 4 -8.12 30.61 7.37
CA THR A 4 -7.55 31.80 6.74
C THR A 4 -6.25 31.42 6.02
N LYS A 5 -6.14 31.78 4.73
CA LYS A 5 -4.93 31.58 3.94
C LYS A 5 -3.78 32.37 4.57
N GLU A 6 -2.82 31.68 5.17
CA GLU A 6 -1.57 32.32 5.59
C GLU A 6 -0.75 32.73 4.35
N LYS A 7 -0.18 33.92 4.37
CA LYS A 7 0.71 34.40 3.31
C LYS A 7 1.89 33.44 3.16
N GLU A 8 2.07 32.92 1.95
CA GLU A 8 3.20 32.08 1.59
C GLU A 8 4.51 32.83 1.89
N ASN A 9 5.24 32.35 2.90
CA ASN A 9 6.53 32.91 3.30
C ASN A 9 7.61 31.88 2.94
N ALA A 10 8.75 32.31 2.40
CA ALA A 10 9.88 31.45 2.03
C ALA A 10 10.32 30.55 3.21
N GLY A 11 10.16 30.99 4.46
CA GLY A 11 10.37 30.18 5.65
C GLY A 11 9.39 29.01 5.81
N LEU A 12 8.16 29.14 5.31
CA LEU A 12 7.17 28.06 5.32
C LEU A 12 7.54 26.97 4.32
N VAL A 13 8.00 27.36 3.12
CA VAL A 13 8.48 26.44 2.07
C VAL A 13 9.69 25.66 2.57
N LEU A 14 10.67 26.32 3.19
CA LEU A 14 11.84 25.65 3.78
C LEU A 14 11.46 24.68 4.91
N ARG A 15 10.47 25.02 5.73
CA ARG A 15 9.95 24.15 6.80
C ARG A 15 9.22 22.93 6.23
N VAL A 16 8.45 23.12 5.14
CA VAL A 16 7.78 22.02 4.42
C VAL A 16 8.81 21.11 3.77
N ILE A 17 9.82 21.64 3.06
CA ILE A 17 10.90 20.87 2.47
C ILE A 17 11.67 20.06 3.51
N LYS A 18 11.95 20.65 4.70
CA LYS A 18 12.62 19.97 5.81
C LYS A 18 11.76 18.84 6.40
N LYS A 19 10.44 18.99 6.42
CA LYS A 19 9.49 17.93 6.81
C LYS A 19 9.37 16.85 5.74
N LEU A 20 9.41 17.21 4.44
CA LEU A 20 9.33 16.26 3.32
C LEU A 20 10.52 15.30 3.26
N LYS A 21 11.72 15.72 3.68
CA LYS A 21 12.91 14.86 3.73
C LYS A 21 12.75 13.60 4.62
N ASN A 22 11.79 13.60 5.53
CA ASN A 22 11.56 12.51 6.49
C ASN A 22 10.27 11.71 6.22
N LEU A 23 9.60 11.91 5.10
CA LEU A 23 8.31 11.25 4.81
C LEU A 23 8.45 9.87 4.15
N GLY A 24 9.66 9.47 3.77
CA GLY A 24 9.90 8.22 3.05
C GLY A 24 9.50 8.32 1.57
N GLN A 25 9.28 7.17 0.94
CA GLN A 25 8.89 7.08 -0.47
C GLN A 25 7.37 6.93 -0.57
N GLY A 26 6.75 7.72 -1.46
CA GLY A 26 5.36 7.56 -1.88
C GLY A 26 5.31 6.82 -3.21
N TYR A 27 4.34 5.93 -3.35
CA TYR A 27 4.10 5.19 -4.58
C TYR A 27 2.74 5.58 -5.14
N VAL A 28 2.68 5.82 -6.45
CA VAL A 28 1.44 6.08 -7.17
C VAL A 28 1.45 5.20 -8.41
N ASN A 29 0.60 4.21 -8.44
CA ASN A 29 0.41 3.33 -9.59
C ASN A 29 -0.96 3.62 -10.22
N PHE A 30 -1.00 3.63 -11.54
CA PHE A 30 -2.23 3.74 -12.31
C PHE A 30 -2.57 2.35 -12.86
N GLY A 31 -3.74 1.84 -12.51
CA GLY A 31 -4.27 0.63 -13.10
C GLY A 31 -4.83 0.87 -14.51
N GLU A 32 -5.31 -0.20 -15.14
CA GLU A 32 -5.92 -0.13 -16.47
C GLU A 32 -7.11 0.85 -16.49
N PRO A 33 -7.16 1.80 -17.44
CA PRO A 33 -8.25 2.77 -17.52
C PRO A 33 -9.56 2.12 -17.95
N ILE A 34 -10.66 2.53 -17.33
CA ILE A 34 -12.00 2.05 -17.67
C ILE A 34 -12.69 3.10 -18.55
N GLN A 35 -12.90 2.75 -19.81
CA GLN A 35 -13.70 3.59 -20.74
C GLN A 35 -15.18 3.37 -20.47
N ILE A 36 -15.81 4.27 -19.73
CA ILE A 36 -17.17 4.12 -19.23
C ILE A 36 -18.18 3.89 -20.36
N ASN A 37 -18.09 4.65 -21.46
CA ASN A 37 -19.01 4.49 -22.60
C ASN A 37 -18.88 3.11 -23.26
N HIS A 38 -17.65 2.60 -23.38
CA HIS A 38 -17.42 1.26 -23.92
C HIS A 38 -17.99 0.19 -23.00
N TYR A 39 -17.74 0.32 -21.70
CA TYR A 39 -18.26 -0.56 -20.66
C TYR A 39 -19.81 -0.61 -20.68
N LEU A 40 -20.46 0.55 -20.71
CA LEU A 40 -21.92 0.63 -20.73
C LEU A 40 -22.50 0.08 -22.04
N ASN A 41 -21.93 0.39 -23.20
CA ASN A 41 -22.37 -0.17 -24.46
C ASN A 41 -22.30 -1.71 -24.49
N GLN A 42 -21.33 -2.28 -23.77
CA GLN A 42 -21.08 -3.72 -23.75
C GLN A 42 -22.00 -4.48 -22.79
N HIS A 43 -22.27 -3.88 -21.63
CA HIS A 43 -22.97 -4.56 -20.52
C HIS A 43 -24.41 -4.07 -20.29
N PHE A 44 -24.72 -2.85 -20.73
CA PHE A 44 -26.00 -2.19 -20.52
C PHE A 44 -26.38 -1.39 -21.80
N PRO A 45 -26.63 -2.03 -22.94
CA PRO A 45 -26.84 -1.34 -24.21
C PRO A 45 -27.97 -0.33 -24.19
N GLU A 46 -28.95 -0.52 -23.30
CA GLU A 46 -30.11 0.38 -23.07
C GLU A 46 -29.76 1.67 -22.29
N TRP A 47 -28.49 1.87 -21.91
CA TRP A 47 -28.11 2.99 -21.05
C TRP A 47 -28.39 4.40 -21.62
N ARG A 48 -28.57 4.49 -22.94
CA ARG A 48 -28.94 5.74 -23.63
C ARG A 48 -30.42 5.94 -23.78
N GLU A 49 -31.23 4.93 -23.47
CA GLU A 49 -32.69 5.03 -23.61
C GLU A 49 -33.28 5.83 -22.45
N PRO A 50 -34.29 6.67 -22.72
CA PRO A 50 -35.00 7.41 -21.66
C PRO A 50 -35.66 6.43 -20.68
N SER A 51 -35.46 6.67 -19.39
CA SER A 51 -36.17 5.87 -18.36
C SER A 51 -37.56 6.48 -18.10
N GLU A 52 -38.60 5.69 -18.27
CA GLU A 52 -39.96 6.11 -18.02
C GLU A 52 -40.20 6.47 -16.55
N ASP A 53 -39.53 5.83 -15.60
CA ASP A 53 -39.67 6.02 -14.15
C ASP A 53 -38.65 6.97 -13.52
N GLY A 54 -37.88 7.73 -14.31
CA GLY A 54 -36.88 8.71 -13.85
C GLY A 54 -35.61 8.09 -13.25
N ARG A 55 -35.57 6.78 -12.95
CA ARG A 55 -34.37 6.06 -12.52
C ARG A 55 -34.22 4.76 -13.31
N ALA A 56 -33.19 4.69 -14.10
CA ALA A 56 -32.91 3.54 -14.94
C ALA A 56 -32.67 2.27 -14.08
N LYS A 57 -33.33 1.16 -14.38
CA LYS A 57 -33.21 -0.11 -13.65
C LYS A 57 -31.79 -0.67 -13.67
N TRP A 58 -31.06 -0.48 -14.78
CA TRP A 58 -29.68 -0.92 -14.97
C TRP A 58 -28.65 -0.14 -14.12
N LEU A 59 -29.00 1.07 -13.63
CA LEU A 59 -28.02 2.00 -13.03
C LEU A 59 -27.36 1.43 -11.76
N ASN A 60 -28.15 0.83 -10.85
CA ASN A 60 -27.59 0.28 -9.60
C ASN A 60 -26.63 -0.89 -9.90
N GLU A 61 -27.02 -1.78 -10.80
CA GLU A 61 -26.20 -2.92 -11.20
C GLU A 61 -24.90 -2.45 -11.90
N ALA A 62 -25.02 -1.46 -12.79
CA ALA A 62 -23.86 -0.86 -13.47
C ALA A 62 -22.89 -0.24 -12.47
N VAL A 63 -23.38 0.49 -11.47
CA VAL A 63 -22.56 1.12 -10.42
C VAL A 63 -21.85 0.05 -9.58
N ASP A 64 -22.56 -0.98 -9.14
CA ASP A 64 -21.98 -2.05 -8.32
C ASP A 64 -20.91 -2.84 -9.08
N ASN A 65 -21.18 -3.17 -10.34
CA ASN A 65 -20.23 -3.88 -11.18
C ASN A 65 -19.00 -3.03 -11.52
N LEU A 66 -19.20 -1.73 -11.80
CA LEU A 66 -18.13 -0.79 -12.04
C LEU A 66 -17.27 -0.58 -10.80
N ALA A 67 -17.88 -0.44 -9.62
CA ALA A 67 -17.17 -0.32 -8.35
C ALA A 67 -16.29 -1.55 -8.08
N LYS A 68 -16.81 -2.76 -8.29
CA LYS A 68 -16.02 -4.00 -8.18
C LYS A 68 -14.84 -4.01 -9.15
N LYS A 69 -15.06 -3.62 -10.41
CA LYS A 69 -14.01 -3.56 -11.42
C LYS A 69 -12.91 -2.55 -11.05
N VAL A 70 -13.29 -1.36 -10.55
CA VAL A 70 -12.36 -0.35 -10.05
C VAL A 70 -11.53 -0.91 -8.90
N MET A 71 -12.15 -1.56 -7.91
CA MET A 71 -11.45 -2.17 -6.78
C MET A 71 -10.46 -3.26 -7.22
N VAL A 72 -10.86 -4.10 -8.17
CA VAL A 72 -9.94 -5.12 -8.74
C VAL A 72 -8.74 -4.46 -9.43
N ASN A 73 -8.96 -3.39 -10.22
CA ASN A 73 -7.87 -2.70 -10.90
C ASN A 73 -6.93 -1.98 -9.91
N ILE A 74 -7.47 -1.39 -8.82
CA ILE A 74 -6.65 -0.83 -7.74
C ILE A 74 -5.79 -1.92 -7.10
N ASN A 75 -6.35 -3.07 -6.79
CA ASN A 75 -5.63 -4.18 -6.19
C ASN A 75 -4.53 -4.73 -7.13
N LYS A 76 -4.82 -4.82 -8.43
CA LYS A 76 -3.83 -5.24 -9.44
C LYS A 76 -2.63 -4.31 -9.52
N ALA A 77 -2.85 -3.00 -9.37
CA ALA A 77 -1.81 -1.98 -9.40
C ALA A 77 -1.13 -1.75 -8.03
N ALA A 78 -1.20 -2.71 -7.11
CA ALA A 78 -0.61 -2.59 -5.79
C ALA A 78 0.91 -2.37 -5.85
N ALA A 79 1.41 -1.45 -5.00
CA ALA A 79 2.84 -1.23 -4.81
C ALA A 79 3.29 -1.85 -3.49
N VAL A 80 4.11 -2.88 -3.59
CA VAL A 80 4.73 -3.53 -2.41
C VAL A 80 5.97 -2.74 -2.00
N ASN A 81 6.09 -2.43 -0.73
CA ASN A 81 7.23 -1.69 -0.18
C ASN A 81 7.79 -2.36 1.08
N ALA A 82 8.93 -1.84 1.58
CA ALA A 82 9.62 -2.40 2.73
C ALA A 82 8.73 -2.51 3.99
N LYS A 83 7.89 -1.50 4.27
CA LYS A 83 6.99 -1.55 5.43
C LYS A 83 5.92 -2.62 5.30
N ASN A 84 5.39 -2.85 4.09
CA ASN A 84 4.42 -3.91 3.86
C ASN A 84 5.03 -5.28 4.20
N LEU A 85 6.22 -5.59 3.68
CA LEU A 85 6.85 -6.89 3.83
C LEU A 85 7.34 -7.14 5.26
N ILE A 86 8.11 -6.20 5.81
CA ILE A 86 8.63 -6.30 7.19
C ILE A 86 7.49 -6.31 8.20
N GLY A 87 6.47 -5.46 7.99
CA GLY A 87 5.28 -5.45 8.83
C GLY A 87 4.53 -6.77 8.78
N SER A 88 4.36 -7.37 7.61
CA SER A 88 3.71 -8.68 7.46
C SER A 88 4.47 -9.78 8.19
N ALA A 89 5.80 -9.85 8.03
CA ALA A 89 6.64 -10.84 8.70
C ALA A 89 6.60 -10.71 10.23
N LEU A 90 6.76 -9.48 10.76
CA LEU A 90 6.75 -9.25 12.21
C LEU A 90 5.36 -9.47 12.82
N LEU A 91 4.28 -9.06 12.15
CA LEU A 91 2.91 -9.29 12.63
C LEU A 91 2.51 -10.77 12.60
N ALA A 92 3.08 -11.57 11.70
CA ALA A 92 2.87 -13.02 11.65
C ALA A 92 3.62 -13.77 12.74
N SER A 93 4.69 -13.21 13.29
CA SER A 93 5.46 -13.83 14.34
C SER A 93 4.76 -13.75 15.72
N ARG A 94 4.92 -14.80 16.55
CA ARG A 94 4.21 -14.95 17.83
C ARG A 94 4.38 -13.76 18.78
N GLN A 95 5.58 -13.15 18.82
CA GLN A 95 5.91 -12.03 19.70
C GLN A 95 6.14 -10.72 18.95
N ARG A 96 5.78 -10.67 17.68
CA ARG A 96 6.13 -9.56 16.78
C ARG A 96 7.63 -9.28 16.76
N ALA A 97 8.43 -10.34 16.86
CA ALA A 97 9.87 -10.28 16.89
C ALA A 97 10.46 -11.48 16.14
N LEU A 98 11.51 -11.25 15.38
CA LEU A 98 12.30 -12.26 14.67
C LEU A 98 13.77 -11.89 14.77
N THR A 99 14.68 -12.87 14.68
CA THR A 99 16.08 -12.52 14.49
C THR A 99 16.25 -11.80 13.15
N ARG A 100 17.35 -11.05 13.01
CA ARG A 100 17.65 -10.35 11.75
C ARG A 100 17.63 -11.32 10.57
N GLU A 101 18.30 -12.46 10.73
CA GLU A 101 18.41 -13.50 9.70
C GLU A 101 17.04 -14.07 9.33
N GLN A 102 16.22 -14.44 10.32
CA GLN A 102 14.87 -14.96 10.08
C GLN A 102 13.98 -13.94 9.36
N LEU A 103 14.07 -12.67 9.74
CA LEU A 103 13.28 -11.62 9.10
C LEU A 103 13.69 -11.42 7.64
N ILE A 104 15.00 -11.39 7.36
CA ILE A 104 15.53 -11.25 6.00
C ILE A 104 15.09 -12.45 5.14
N GLU A 105 15.25 -13.68 5.64
CA GLU A 105 14.83 -14.89 4.94
C GLU A 105 13.34 -14.90 4.64
N GLN A 106 12.51 -14.47 5.60
CA GLN A 106 11.07 -14.37 5.43
C GLN A 106 10.69 -13.34 4.37
N VAL A 107 11.33 -12.17 4.37
CA VAL A 107 11.09 -11.11 3.38
C VAL A 107 11.55 -11.55 1.99
N GLU A 108 12.70 -12.21 1.87
CA GLU A 108 13.16 -12.77 0.58
C GLU A 108 12.18 -13.85 0.06
N SER A 109 11.64 -14.68 0.95
CA SER A 109 10.64 -15.69 0.59
C SER A 109 9.37 -15.04 0.02
N TYR A 110 8.87 -13.95 0.62
CA TYR A 110 7.75 -13.19 0.09
C TYR A 110 8.08 -12.58 -1.28
N LEU A 111 9.26 -12.00 -1.44
CA LEU A 111 9.67 -11.43 -2.74
C LEU A 111 9.78 -12.49 -3.83
N GLN A 112 10.31 -13.66 -3.52
CA GLN A 112 10.38 -14.79 -4.46
C GLN A 112 8.98 -15.26 -4.85
N LEU A 113 8.06 -15.37 -3.87
CA LEU A 113 6.67 -15.74 -4.14
C LEU A 113 6.03 -14.74 -5.12
N PHE A 114 6.11 -13.45 -4.84
CA PHE A 114 5.51 -12.41 -5.69
C PHE A 114 6.16 -12.33 -7.09
N ARG A 115 7.44 -12.66 -7.22
CA ARG A 115 8.13 -12.72 -8.53
C ARG A 115 7.72 -13.95 -9.34
N ASN A 116 7.55 -15.10 -8.69
CA ASN A 116 7.25 -16.36 -9.36
C ASN A 116 5.75 -16.51 -9.65
N VAL A 117 4.89 -15.99 -8.77
CA VAL A 117 3.44 -16.07 -8.90
C VAL A 117 2.86 -14.68 -8.64
N PRO A 118 3.07 -13.71 -9.55
CA PRO A 118 2.56 -12.36 -9.37
C PRO A 118 1.02 -12.35 -9.44
N TYR A 119 0.40 -11.64 -8.52
CA TYR A 119 -1.05 -11.40 -8.55
C TYR A 119 -1.48 -10.66 -9.83
N SER A 120 -0.63 -9.77 -10.33
CA SER A 120 -0.83 -9.01 -11.56
C SER A 120 0.52 -8.54 -12.13
N GLN A 121 0.57 -8.31 -13.44
CA GLN A 121 1.73 -7.71 -14.11
C GLN A 121 1.90 -6.22 -13.82
N GLU A 122 0.84 -5.57 -13.33
CA GLU A 122 0.82 -4.15 -12.98
C GLU A 122 1.38 -3.89 -11.57
N MET A 123 1.60 -4.95 -10.79
CA MET A 123 2.12 -4.87 -9.44
C MET A 123 3.57 -4.38 -9.43
N THR A 124 3.88 -3.45 -8.54
CA THR A 124 5.26 -2.96 -8.37
C THR A 124 5.92 -3.63 -7.17
N LEU A 125 7.09 -4.23 -7.40
CA LEU A 125 7.91 -4.85 -6.37
C LEU A 125 9.19 -4.04 -6.11
N PRO A 126 9.73 -4.07 -4.88
CA PRO A 126 11.04 -3.50 -4.58
C PRO A 126 12.14 -4.19 -5.39
N THR A 127 13.11 -3.40 -5.85
CA THR A 127 14.30 -3.89 -6.54
C THR A 127 15.52 -4.05 -5.62
N VAL A 128 15.41 -3.53 -4.39
CA VAL A 128 16.46 -3.62 -3.38
C VAL A 128 16.36 -4.93 -2.58
N SER A 129 17.46 -5.34 -1.96
CA SER A 129 17.52 -6.55 -1.12
C SER A 129 16.67 -6.41 0.16
N ALA A 130 16.29 -7.54 0.76
CA ALA A 130 15.59 -7.55 2.05
C ALA A 130 16.41 -6.87 3.17
N GLU A 131 17.72 -7.06 3.16
CA GLU A 131 18.65 -6.38 4.07
C GLU A 131 18.57 -4.85 3.94
N ALA A 132 18.64 -4.33 2.70
CA ALA A 132 18.53 -2.88 2.46
C ALA A 132 17.15 -2.34 2.86
N MET A 133 16.09 -3.12 2.69
CA MET A 133 14.75 -2.77 3.15
C MET A 133 14.67 -2.67 4.67
N LEU A 134 15.27 -3.63 5.38
CA LEU A 134 15.32 -3.63 6.85
C LEU A 134 16.07 -2.40 7.36
N GLU A 135 17.26 -2.13 6.81
CA GLU A 135 18.05 -0.94 7.17
C GLU A 135 17.27 0.37 6.92
N HIS A 136 16.54 0.41 5.81
CA HIS A 136 15.68 1.56 5.51
C HIS A 136 14.59 1.74 6.57
N VAL A 137 13.87 0.67 6.92
CA VAL A 137 12.76 0.74 7.91
C VAL A 137 13.25 1.09 9.30
N LEU A 138 14.42 0.56 9.72
CA LEU A 138 15.04 0.90 11.01
C LEU A 138 15.43 2.38 11.11
N LYS A 139 15.80 3.02 10.00
CA LYS A 139 16.15 4.46 9.95
C LYS A 139 14.95 5.38 9.85
N LEU A 140 13.76 4.86 9.54
CA LEU A 140 12.57 5.70 9.41
C LEU A 140 12.08 6.19 10.79
N PRO A 141 11.86 7.48 10.98
CA PRO A 141 11.27 7.98 12.20
C PRO A 141 9.86 7.39 12.38
N ARG A 142 9.57 6.94 13.60
CA ARG A 142 8.27 6.34 13.95
C ARG A 142 7.90 5.09 13.14
N SER A 143 8.91 4.31 12.74
CA SER A 143 8.65 3.00 12.11
C SER A 143 8.01 2.02 13.09
N GLY A 144 8.28 2.17 14.39
CA GLY A 144 7.90 1.21 15.42
C GLY A 144 8.71 -0.09 15.36
N VAL A 145 9.69 -0.17 14.47
CA VAL A 145 10.60 -1.30 14.33
C VAL A 145 11.93 -0.94 14.96
N THR A 146 12.38 -1.76 15.89
CA THR A 146 13.65 -1.56 16.62
C THR A 146 14.53 -2.80 16.50
N ALA A 147 15.84 -2.61 16.57
CA ALA A 147 16.83 -3.66 16.63
C ALA A 147 17.46 -3.69 18.04
N GLU A 148 17.40 -4.83 18.70
CA GLU A 148 17.99 -5.09 20.01
C GLU A 148 19.08 -6.16 19.84
N LYS A 149 20.32 -5.86 20.24
CA LYS A 149 21.45 -6.78 20.11
C LYS A 149 21.79 -7.35 21.47
N ASP A 150 21.85 -8.68 21.55
CA ASP A 150 22.27 -9.41 22.72
C ASP A 150 23.40 -10.42 22.40
N SER A 151 23.73 -11.32 23.35
CA SER A 151 24.76 -12.35 23.17
C SER A 151 24.36 -13.45 22.17
N PHE A 152 23.09 -13.55 21.80
CA PHE A 152 22.57 -14.56 20.88
C PHE A 152 22.32 -14.02 19.47
N GLY A 153 22.47 -12.70 19.25
CA GLY A 153 22.28 -12.08 17.95
C GLY A 153 21.53 -10.76 18.00
N GLU A 154 21.00 -10.35 16.86
CA GLU A 154 20.20 -9.15 16.75
C GLU A 154 18.72 -9.52 16.56
N LEU A 155 17.89 -9.06 17.50
CA LEU A 155 16.45 -9.26 17.47
C LEU A 155 15.76 -8.03 16.93
N ILE A 156 14.98 -8.19 15.88
CA ILE A 156 14.14 -7.14 15.29
C ILE A 156 12.74 -7.26 15.86
N ARG A 157 12.25 -6.18 16.44
CA ARG A 157 10.97 -6.15 17.16
C ARG A 157 10.07 -5.04 16.64
N LEU A 158 8.77 -5.33 16.56
CA LEU A 158 7.72 -4.33 16.33
C LEU A 158 7.06 -3.99 17.67
N ASP A 159 7.08 -2.72 18.05
CA ASP A 159 6.43 -2.26 19.27
C ASP A 159 4.89 -2.40 19.19
N ARG A 160 4.26 -2.48 20.37
CA ARG A 160 2.82 -2.74 20.49
C ARG A 160 1.97 -1.58 19.96
N GLU A 161 2.41 -0.35 20.15
CA GLU A 161 1.66 0.84 19.74
C GLU A 161 1.66 0.99 18.22
N SER A 162 2.81 0.74 17.59
CA SER A 162 2.96 0.77 16.14
C SER A 162 2.35 -0.43 15.41
N ALA A 163 2.01 -1.52 16.13
CA ALA A 163 1.43 -2.73 15.51
C ALA A 163 0.11 -2.43 14.77
N VAL A 164 -0.71 -1.49 15.29
CA VAL A 164 -1.96 -1.07 14.64
C VAL A 164 -1.67 -0.40 13.29
N LEU A 165 -0.71 0.54 13.29
CA LEU A 165 -0.29 1.21 12.05
C LEU A 165 0.35 0.22 11.06
N MET A 166 1.14 -0.72 11.57
CA MET A 166 1.78 -1.75 10.74
C MET A 166 0.75 -2.70 10.13
N THR A 167 -0.36 -2.98 10.83
CA THR A 167 -1.50 -3.73 10.29
C THR A 167 -2.11 -3.03 9.06
N TYR A 168 -2.19 -1.71 9.07
CA TYR A 168 -2.61 -0.95 7.89
C TYR A 168 -1.69 -1.20 6.69
N TYR A 169 -0.36 -1.14 6.89
CA TYR A 169 0.59 -1.45 5.81
C TYR A 169 0.47 -2.89 5.31
N ARG A 170 0.33 -3.88 6.21
CA ARG A 170 0.08 -5.28 5.83
C ARG A 170 -1.19 -5.41 4.99
N ASN A 171 -2.29 -4.77 5.39
CA ASN A 171 -3.57 -4.89 4.70
C ASN A 171 -3.53 -4.35 3.28
N ASN A 172 -2.62 -3.42 2.96
CA ASN A 172 -2.45 -2.93 1.60
C ASN A 172 -1.97 -4.01 0.61
N ILE A 173 -1.37 -5.10 1.09
CA ILE A 173 -0.87 -6.21 0.28
C ILE A 173 -1.49 -7.56 0.66
N GLN A 174 -2.48 -7.59 1.54
CA GLN A 174 -3.06 -8.84 2.05
C GLN A 174 -3.82 -9.64 0.97
N HIS A 175 -4.21 -9.00 -0.11
CA HIS A 175 -4.90 -9.62 -1.24
C HIS A 175 -3.93 -10.25 -2.27
N LEU A 176 -2.63 -9.98 -2.15
CA LEU A 176 -1.58 -10.55 -2.98
C LEU A 176 -1.19 -11.93 -2.50
#